data_2ff01745c9490fba465db9af1efe1b07
#
_entry.id   2ff01745c9490fba465db9af1efe1b07
#
_cell.length_a   1.000
_cell.length_b   1.000
_cell.length_c   1.000
_cell.angle_alpha   90.00
_cell.angle_beta   90.00
_cell.angle_gamma   90.00
#
_symmetry.space_group_name_H-M   'P 1'
#
loop_
_entity.id
_entity.type
_entity.pdbx_description
1 polymer ?
#
loop_
_entity_poly.entity_id
_entity_poly.type
_entity_poly.pdbx_seq_one_letter_code
_entity_poly.pdbx_strand_id
1 'polypeptide(L)'
;VNAKYTAQAWINDHLGELLDWHAHIWELAEPAWREYDSQAWYVQKLREQGFEVEDGSAGMPTAFSARWSNGTGPTLLTYAEYDAVPGNSQAATTTEAPRGELSRFAPGHTDPHSALGISTLAGLLATKHAMEIYGITGTLRYTGEPAEKMHGSKVVHGLRGYYDDADAIVSFHPFYMLPLCNTARWDTQCGAYYSKVYTFACDEPETWQLSSVDPHSPIPASHSAARAPGANLALTQMLSASRSMLDSMLPATGGWSFTDAILTDGQATADNLPQRVARLQFSWRTPDIEMAEHILEVLDRNALAAAMMAHCEVDQRWVARSRPGRTNHVLARTLYDILAEVGPPSYGPEAVALAQEVQSNLGVEVSEHPFLPETEQLIEPEEAERLLREQMPAWQRNWTSDDYVEMSHYAPLVRFYVSRPALASVPGAGPYPGWVMNALGGMRATIAPTIITAGKTISGTFLELLAHPETLTEARNEFDVRVDAEPMPALLAADFEAPIDLPWPDYRINRANGQRRW
;
A
#
# COMPACT_ATOMS: atom_id res chain seq x y z
N VAL A 1 -13.05 1.99 -31.90
CA VAL A 1 -13.14 0.51 -31.88
C VAL A 1 -11.80 -0.11 -32.22
N ASN A 2 -11.10 0.33 -33.28
CA ASN A 2 -9.83 -0.28 -33.68
C ASN A 2 -8.69 -0.08 -32.66
N ALA A 3 -8.55 1.08 -32.05
CA ALA A 3 -7.48 1.34 -31.10
C ALA A 3 -7.57 0.50 -29.82
N LYS A 4 -8.77 0.36 -29.23
CA LYS A 4 -9.01 -0.51 -28.09
C LYS A 4 -8.69 -1.98 -28.40
N TYR A 5 -9.16 -2.47 -29.56
CA TYR A 5 -8.85 -3.83 -30.00
C TYR A 5 -7.34 -4.06 -30.17
N THR A 6 -6.64 -3.11 -30.77
CA THR A 6 -5.18 -3.19 -30.94
C THR A 6 -4.46 -3.23 -29.59
N ALA A 7 -4.86 -2.43 -28.62
CA ALA A 7 -4.30 -2.45 -27.28
C ALA A 7 -4.57 -3.79 -26.57
N GLN A 8 -5.79 -4.32 -26.68
CA GLN A 8 -6.12 -5.62 -26.09
C GLN A 8 -5.37 -6.78 -26.75
N ALA A 9 -5.17 -6.73 -28.07
CA ALA A 9 -4.38 -7.72 -28.81
C ALA A 9 -2.90 -7.67 -28.37
N TRP A 10 -2.34 -6.47 -28.20
CA TRP A 10 -0.98 -6.29 -27.70
C TRP A 10 -0.76 -7.01 -26.36
N ILE A 11 -1.69 -6.88 -25.41
CA ILE A 11 -1.61 -7.55 -24.09
C ILE A 11 -1.61 -9.08 -24.26
N ASN A 12 -2.48 -9.62 -25.14
CA ASN A 12 -2.53 -11.04 -25.38
C ASN A 12 -1.21 -11.55 -26.01
N ASP A 13 -0.68 -10.82 -26.99
CA ASP A 13 0.54 -11.18 -27.72
C ASP A 13 1.80 -11.12 -26.82
N HIS A 14 1.80 -10.26 -25.80
CA HIS A 14 2.91 -10.10 -24.86
C HIS A 14 2.69 -10.79 -23.51
N LEU A 15 1.62 -11.59 -23.37
CA LEU A 15 1.27 -12.21 -22.09
C LEU A 15 2.42 -13.00 -21.46
N GLY A 16 3.17 -13.75 -22.27
CA GLY A 16 4.32 -14.52 -21.79
C GLY A 16 5.36 -13.63 -21.13
N GLU A 17 5.71 -12.52 -21.77
CA GLU A 17 6.66 -11.52 -21.26
C GLU A 17 6.13 -10.82 -20.00
N LEU A 18 4.85 -10.42 -19.98
CA LEU A 18 4.22 -9.81 -18.82
C LEU A 18 4.23 -10.73 -17.60
N LEU A 19 4.03 -12.03 -17.80
CA LEU A 19 4.11 -13.03 -16.73
C LEU A 19 5.54 -13.26 -16.25
N ASP A 20 6.54 -13.16 -17.13
CA ASP A 20 7.96 -13.19 -16.73
C ASP A 20 8.32 -11.96 -15.90
N TRP A 21 7.84 -10.78 -16.27
CA TRP A 21 8.03 -9.54 -15.49
C TRP A 21 7.35 -9.62 -14.12
N HIS A 22 6.11 -10.16 -14.09
CA HIS A 22 5.42 -10.38 -12.82
C HIS A 22 6.20 -11.33 -11.90
N ALA A 23 6.65 -12.47 -12.44
CA ALA A 23 7.42 -13.44 -11.67
C ALA A 23 8.71 -12.82 -11.09
N HIS A 24 9.37 -11.95 -11.87
CA HIS A 24 10.58 -11.25 -11.42
C HIS A 24 10.28 -10.33 -10.23
N ILE A 25 9.29 -9.44 -10.35
CA ILE A 25 8.90 -8.53 -9.24
C ILE A 25 8.40 -9.33 -8.03
N TRP A 26 7.62 -10.40 -8.27
CA TRP A 26 7.11 -11.27 -7.21
C TRP A 26 8.22 -11.94 -6.41
N GLU A 27 9.31 -12.35 -7.08
CA GLU A 27 10.49 -12.95 -6.43
C GLU A 27 11.34 -11.93 -5.67
N LEU A 28 11.40 -10.67 -6.09
CA LEU A 28 12.12 -9.62 -5.36
C LEU A 28 11.49 -9.38 -3.98
N ALA A 29 10.19 -9.16 -3.94
CA ALA A 29 9.39 -8.97 -2.73
C ALA A 29 10.10 -8.15 -1.64
N GLU A 30 10.49 -6.95 -1.99
CA GLU A 30 11.19 -6.01 -1.12
C GLU A 30 10.21 -5.26 -0.21
N PRO A 31 10.53 -5.01 1.06
CA PRO A 31 9.64 -4.29 1.96
C PRO A 31 9.67 -2.78 1.73
N ALA A 32 8.69 -2.10 2.30
CA ALA A 32 8.51 -0.64 2.20
C ALA A 32 9.80 0.17 2.42
N TRP A 33 10.08 1.12 1.56
CA TRP A 33 11.29 1.96 1.50
C TRP A 33 12.60 1.19 1.22
N ARG A 34 12.51 -0.06 0.76
CA ARG A 34 13.67 -0.91 0.43
C ARG A 34 13.53 -1.60 -0.92
N GLU A 35 12.63 -1.10 -1.75
CA GLU A 35 12.26 -1.63 -3.06
C GLU A 35 13.26 -1.21 -4.15
N TYR A 36 14.57 -1.29 -3.86
CA TYR A 36 15.62 -0.77 -4.75
C TYR A 36 15.72 -1.55 -6.06
N ASP A 37 15.66 -2.87 -6.00
CA ASP A 37 15.80 -3.71 -7.20
C ASP A 37 14.51 -3.68 -8.03
N SER A 38 13.35 -3.66 -7.39
CA SER A 38 12.05 -3.48 -8.05
C SER A 38 11.97 -2.14 -8.78
N GLN A 39 12.32 -1.06 -8.10
CA GLN A 39 12.35 0.29 -8.68
C GLN A 39 13.32 0.36 -9.87
N ALA A 40 14.55 -0.12 -9.71
CA ALA A 40 15.57 -0.11 -10.76
C ALA A 40 15.09 -0.88 -12.00
N TRP A 41 14.40 -2.01 -11.80
CA TRP A 41 13.81 -2.79 -12.88
C TRP A 41 12.74 -2.00 -13.64
N TYR A 42 11.78 -1.35 -12.94
CA TYR A 42 10.75 -0.53 -13.57
C TYR A 42 11.36 0.64 -14.35
N VAL A 43 12.33 1.35 -13.76
CA VAL A 43 13.04 2.46 -14.41
C VAL A 43 13.72 2.00 -15.70
N GLN A 44 14.41 0.86 -15.65
CA GLN A 44 15.04 0.28 -16.84
C GLN A 44 14.00 -0.07 -17.91
N LYS A 45 12.91 -0.76 -17.55
CA LYS A 45 11.86 -1.16 -18.49
C LYS A 45 11.18 0.04 -19.15
N LEU A 46 10.86 1.06 -18.39
CA LEU A 46 10.24 2.27 -18.92
C LEU A 46 11.18 3.02 -19.89
N ARG A 47 12.48 3.09 -19.58
CA ARG A 47 13.48 3.68 -20.51
C ARG A 47 13.61 2.84 -21.79
N GLU A 48 13.63 1.52 -21.70
CA GLU A 48 13.60 0.60 -22.86
C GLU A 48 12.36 0.83 -23.75
N GLN A 49 11.23 1.19 -23.13
CA GLN A 49 9.98 1.50 -23.82
C GLN A 49 9.87 2.98 -24.26
N GLY A 50 10.94 3.77 -24.14
CA GLY A 50 11.01 5.14 -24.64
C GLY A 50 10.38 6.20 -23.76
N PHE A 51 10.15 5.91 -22.47
CA PHE A 51 9.73 6.91 -21.49
C PHE A 51 10.94 7.74 -21.01
N GLU A 52 10.70 9.01 -20.77
CA GLU A 52 11.58 9.83 -19.94
C GLU A 52 11.32 9.49 -18.48
N VAL A 53 12.37 9.12 -17.74
CA VAL A 53 12.22 8.65 -16.35
C VAL A 53 13.11 9.42 -15.41
N GLU A 54 12.48 10.10 -14.45
CA GLU A 54 13.11 10.64 -13.25
C GLU A 54 13.26 9.50 -12.23
N ASP A 55 14.49 9.15 -11.92
CA ASP A 55 14.91 8.11 -10.99
C ASP A 55 15.08 8.73 -9.60
N GLY A 56 14.49 8.14 -8.57
CA GLY A 56 14.49 8.71 -7.21
C GLY A 56 13.63 9.97 -7.08
N SER A 57 12.44 9.97 -7.70
CA SER A 57 11.55 11.14 -7.73
C SER A 57 11.20 11.65 -6.34
N ALA A 58 11.07 12.98 -6.23
CA ALA A 58 10.77 13.67 -4.97
C ALA A 58 11.76 13.36 -3.82
N GLY A 59 12.99 12.96 -4.12
CA GLY A 59 14.00 12.58 -3.12
C GLY A 59 13.78 11.21 -2.47
N MET A 60 12.88 10.40 -3.00
CA MET A 60 12.62 9.04 -2.53
C MET A 60 13.40 8.02 -3.40
N PRO A 61 14.46 7.37 -2.88
CA PRO A 61 15.35 6.54 -3.69
C PRO A 61 14.67 5.36 -4.39
N THR A 62 13.55 4.89 -3.86
CA THR A 62 12.79 3.75 -4.41
C THR A 62 11.57 4.18 -5.21
N ALA A 63 11.37 5.49 -5.43
CA ALA A 63 10.32 6.04 -6.29
C ALA A 63 10.85 6.42 -7.68
N PHE A 64 9.96 6.59 -8.63
CA PHE A 64 10.25 7.15 -9.94
C PHE A 64 9.03 7.90 -10.52
N SER A 65 9.27 8.76 -11.49
CA SER A 65 8.23 9.38 -12.32
C SER A 65 8.60 9.27 -13.79
N ALA A 66 7.72 8.67 -14.59
CA ALA A 66 7.93 8.45 -16.00
C ALA A 66 6.89 9.21 -16.83
N ARG A 67 7.32 9.70 -18.00
CA ARG A 67 6.50 10.44 -18.96
C ARG A 67 6.81 10.01 -20.39
N TRP A 68 5.75 9.84 -21.17
CA TRP A 68 5.83 9.69 -22.62
C TRP A 68 4.72 10.50 -23.27
N SER A 69 4.98 11.15 -24.42
CA SER A 69 4.02 12.00 -25.10
C SER A 69 4.00 11.72 -26.60
N ASN A 70 2.81 11.70 -27.18
CA ASN A 70 2.57 11.63 -28.62
C ASN A 70 1.89 12.93 -29.10
N GLY A 71 2.48 14.08 -28.81
CA GLY A 71 1.93 15.39 -29.14
C GLY A 71 1.02 15.99 -28.07
N THR A 72 0.44 17.15 -28.39
CA THR A 72 -0.41 17.89 -27.47
C THR A 72 -1.76 17.20 -27.29
N GLY A 73 -2.17 16.99 -26.06
CA GLY A 73 -3.44 16.34 -25.69
C GLY A 73 -3.53 16.09 -24.18
N PRO A 74 -4.56 15.37 -23.72
CA PRO A 74 -4.74 15.08 -22.32
C PRO A 74 -3.57 14.31 -21.69
N THR A 75 -3.37 14.50 -20.39
CA THR A 75 -2.40 13.76 -19.57
C THR A 75 -3.14 12.72 -18.72
N LEU A 76 -2.86 11.44 -18.95
CA LEU A 76 -3.45 10.33 -18.21
C LEU A 76 -2.38 9.65 -17.38
N LEU A 77 -2.70 9.36 -16.11
CA LEU A 77 -1.77 8.82 -15.14
C LEU A 77 -2.27 7.49 -14.56
N THR A 78 -1.37 6.55 -14.42
CA THR A 78 -1.50 5.35 -13.57
C THR A 78 -0.14 5.11 -12.89
N TYR A 79 -0.05 4.09 -12.03
CA TYR A 79 1.14 3.90 -11.21
C TYR A 79 1.41 2.42 -10.89
N ALA A 80 2.63 2.13 -10.45
CA ALA A 80 3.00 0.86 -9.85
C ALA A 80 3.14 0.99 -8.34
N GLU A 81 2.74 -0.04 -7.62
CA GLU A 81 3.18 -0.39 -6.29
C GLU A 81 4.00 -1.68 -6.39
N TYR A 82 4.98 -1.86 -5.52
CA TYR A 82 5.88 -3.02 -5.57
C TYR A 82 6.45 -3.42 -4.21
N ASP A 83 6.00 -2.81 -3.13
CA ASP A 83 6.39 -3.21 -1.77
C ASP A 83 5.68 -4.50 -1.35
N ALA A 84 6.40 -5.31 -0.57
CA ALA A 84 5.95 -6.58 -0.04
C ALA A 84 5.84 -6.53 1.49
N VAL A 85 5.05 -7.44 2.04
CA VAL A 85 4.72 -7.46 3.47
C VAL A 85 5.59 -8.45 4.23
N PRO A 86 6.30 -8.04 5.28
CA PRO A 86 7.06 -8.94 6.14
C PRO A 86 6.22 -10.09 6.71
N GLY A 87 6.84 -11.25 6.91
CA GLY A 87 6.17 -12.44 7.45
C GLY A 87 5.34 -13.23 6.43
N ASN A 88 5.46 -12.91 5.14
CA ASN A 88 4.64 -13.49 4.08
C ASN A 88 5.44 -14.19 2.98
N SER A 89 6.69 -14.59 3.25
CA SER A 89 7.52 -15.30 2.28
C SER A 89 6.86 -16.62 1.88
N GLN A 90 6.47 -16.72 0.60
CA GLN A 90 5.84 -17.91 0.03
C GLN A 90 6.34 -18.11 -1.40
N ALA A 91 6.73 -19.32 -1.74
CA ALA A 91 7.07 -19.70 -3.09
C ALA A 91 5.81 -19.87 -3.97
N ALA A 92 5.96 -19.69 -5.29
CA ALA A 92 4.89 -19.93 -6.26
C ALA A 92 4.66 -21.44 -6.49
N THR A 93 4.17 -22.12 -5.45
CA THR A 93 3.96 -23.58 -5.40
C THR A 93 2.61 -23.90 -4.76
N THR A 94 2.16 -25.14 -4.93
CA THR A 94 0.89 -25.64 -4.36
C THR A 94 1.02 -26.08 -2.89
N THR A 95 2.15 -25.84 -2.25
CA THR A 95 2.44 -26.19 -0.84
C THR A 95 2.98 -24.99 -0.07
N GLU A 96 2.85 -24.99 1.24
CA GLU A 96 3.50 -23.99 2.09
C GLU A 96 5.03 -24.14 2.01
N ALA A 97 5.68 -23.14 1.45
CA ALA A 97 7.14 -23.10 1.36
C ALA A 97 7.62 -21.63 1.28
N PRO A 98 8.62 -21.24 2.06
CA PRO A 98 9.23 -19.92 1.88
C PRO A 98 9.95 -19.85 0.53
N ARG A 99 10.10 -18.62 0.00
CA ARG A 99 10.83 -18.40 -1.25
C ARG A 99 12.32 -18.73 -1.11
N GLY A 100 12.82 -19.55 -2.01
CA GLY A 100 14.23 -19.93 -2.07
C GLY A 100 14.76 -20.38 -0.69
N GLU A 101 15.90 -19.82 -0.30
CA GLU A 101 16.51 -20.07 1.01
C GLU A 101 16.07 -19.04 2.09
N LEU A 102 15.02 -18.25 1.83
CA LEU A 102 14.58 -17.20 2.73
C LEU A 102 13.79 -17.77 3.92
N SER A 103 13.80 -17.03 5.03
CA SER A 103 12.93 -17.32 6.16
C SER A 103 11.45 -17.13 5.77
N ARG A 104 10.55 -17.91 6.37
CA ARG A 104 9.11 -17.65 6.27
C ARG A 104 8.69 -16.26 6.79
N PHE A 105 9.53 -15.62 7.61
CA PHE A 105 9.31 -14.26 8.13
C PHE A 105 9.79 -13.17 7.17
N ALA A 106 10.47 -13.53 6.09
CA ALA A 106 10.84 -12.58 5.05
C ALA A 106 9.60 -12.01 4.35
N PRO A 107 9.71 -10.86 3.66
CA PRO A 107 8.59 -10.29 2.94
C PRO A 107 8.07 -11.17 1.80
N GLY A 108 6.79 -11.03 1.48
CA GLY A 108 6.12 -11.66 0.35
C GLY A 108 4.93 -10.82 -0.11
N HIS A 109 4.54 -11.00 -1.36
CA HIS A 109 3.40 -10.30 -1.97
C HIS A 109 2.06 -10.91 -1.57
N THR A 110 1.69 -10.75 -0.30
CA THR A 110 0.36 -11.14 0.20
C THR A 110 -0.72 -10.18 -0.29
N ASP A 111 -0.41 -8.89 -0.30
CA ASP A 111 -1.12 -7.89 -1.08
C ASP A 111 -0.40 -7.83 -2.42
N PRO A 112 -1.03 -8.20 -3.55
CA PRO A 112 -0.28 -8.56 -4.74
C PRO A 112 0.16 -7.34 -5.54
N HIS A 113 0.99 -6.47 -4.97
CA HIS A 113 1.55 -5.29 -5.63
C HIS A 113 2.36 -5.65 -6.87
N SER A 114 2.99 -6.83 -6.91
CA SER A 114 3.63 -7.35 -8.13
C SER A 114 2.64 -7.43 -9.30
N ALA A 115 1.43 -7.93 -9.06
CA ALA A 115 0.39 -8.00 -10.09
C ALA A 115 -0.21 -6.61 -10.38
N LEU A 116 -0.36 -5.74 -9.37
CA LEU A 116 -0.79 -4.36 -9.54
C LEU A 116 0.12 -3.63 -10.53
N GLY A 117 1.41 -3.57 -10.23
CA GLY A 117 2.37 -2.82 -11.04
C GLY A 117 2.50 -3.35 -12.47
N ILE A 118 2.53 -4.67 -12.65
CA ILE A 118 2.60 -5.26 -14.00
C ILE A 118 1.31 -5.08 -14.79
N SER A 119 0.13 -5.15 -14.15
CA SER A 119 -1.14 -4.90 -14.81
C SER A 119 -1.26 -3.45 -15.31
N THR A 120 -0.86 -2.49 -14.48
CA THR A 120 -0.89 -1.07 -14.83
C THR A 120 0.15 -0.74 -15.90
N LEU A 121 1.35 -1.35 -15.84
CA LEU A 121 2.37 -1.23 -16.88
C LEU A 121 1.88 -1.84 -18.21
N ALA A 122 1.24 -3.01 -18.19
CA ALA A 122 0.66 -3.63 -19.38
C ALA A 122 -0.39 -2.71 -20.03
N GLY A 123 -1.30 -2.14 -19.24
CA GLY A 123 -2.29 -1.19 -19.74
C GLY A 123 -1.67 0.07 -20.32
N LEU A 124 -0.65 0.62 -19.67
CA LEU A 124 0.11 1.79 -20.12
C LEU A 124 0.78 1.53 -21.48
N LEU A 125 1.52 0.42 -21.60
CA LEU A 125 2.28 0.08 -22.81
C LEU A 125 1.34 -0.28 -23.99
N ALA A 126 0.24 -0.98 -23.73
CA ALA A 126 -0.78 -1.26 -24.73
C ALA A 126 -1.45 0.04 -25.23
N THR A 127 -1.71 1.00 -24.35
CA THR A 127 -2.21 2.33 -24.71
C THR A 127 -1.21 3.05 -25.60
N LYS A 128 0.06 3.12 -25.19
CA LYS A 128 1.15 3.72 -25.97
C LYS A 128 1.21 3.12 -27.38
N HIS A 129 1.22 1.79 -27.46
CA HIS A 129 1.26 1.10 -28.75
C HIS A 129 0.09 1.50 -29.68
N ALA A 130 -1.13 1.55 -29.16
CA ALA A 130 -2.29 2.00 -29.92
C ALA A 130 -2.19 3.47 -30.32
N MET A 131 -1.71 4.36 -29.42
CA MET A 131 -1.51 5.77 -29.71
C MET A 131 -0.50 5.98 -30.85
N GLU A 132 0.59 5.22 -30.89
CA GLU A 132 1.60 5.27 -31.95
C GLU A 132 1.01 4.83 -33.30
N ILE A 133 0.26 3.72 -33.34
CA ILE A 133 -0.33 3.19 -34.57
C ILE A 133 -1.38 4.13 -35.17
N TYR A 134 -2.23 4.71 -34.33
CA TYR A 134 -3.38 5.50 -34.77
C TYR A 134 -3.14 7.00 -34.75
N GLY A 135 -1.94 7.46 -34.35
CA GLY A 135 -1.61 8.88 -34.24
C GLY A 135 -2.46 9.61 -33.20
N ILE A 136 -2.88 8.92 -32.14
CA ILE A 136 -3.64 9.53 -31.04
C ILE A 136 -2.70 10.38 -30.20
N THR A 137 -3.06 11.65 -29.99
CA THR A 137 -2.24 12.60 -29.25
C THR A 137 -2.60 12.62 -27.77
N GLY A 138 -1.59 12.86 -26.91
CA GLY A 138 -1.74 12.91 -25.47
C GLY A 138 -0.45 12.54 -24.75
N THR A 139 -0.49 12.57 -23.44
CA THR A 139 0.63 12.24 -22.56
C THR A 139 0.25 11.09 -21.62
N LEU A 140 1.11 10.11 -21.50
CA LEU A 140 1.02 9.04 -20.53
C LEU A 140 2.02 9.29 -19.41
N ARG A 141 1.54 9.29 -18.17
CA ARG A 141 2.33 9.38 -16.94
C ARG A 141 2.28 8.06 -16.19
N TYR A 142 3.42 7.67 -15.62
CA TYR A 142 3.51 6.48 -14.79
C TYR A 142 4.44 6.75 -13.62
N THR A 143 3.91 6.63 -12.40
CA THR A 143 4.71 6.84 -11.19
C THR A 143 4.98 5.50 -10.48
N GLY A 144 6.17 5.37 -9.93
CA GLY A 144 6.51 4.30 -8.99
C GLY A 144 6.26 4.76 -7.58
N GLU A 145 5.35 4.07 -6.91
CA GLU A 145 4.83 4.43 -5.60
C GLU A 145 5.26 3.40 -4.55
N PRO A 146 6.50 3.54 -4.00
CA PRO A 146 6.98 2.66 -2.94
C PRO A 146 6.24 2.90 -1.62
N ALA A 147 6.41 1.94 -0.71
CA ALA A 147 5.96 2.02 0.68
C ALA A 147 4.45 2.29 0.84
N GLU A 148 3.61 1.65 0.00
CA GLU A 148 2.17 1.74 0.14
C GLU A 148 1.73 1.26 1.53
N LYS A 149 2.34 0.18 2.05
CA LYS A 149 2.04 -0.37 3.39
C LYS A 149 2.25 0.63 4.54
N MET A 150 2.95 1.72 4.27
CA MET A 150 3.17 2.82 5.20
C MET A 150 2.47 4.12 4.78
N HIS A 151 1.67 4.11 3.71
CA HIS A 151 1.08 5.30 3.07
C HIS A 151 2.13 6.37 2.77
N GLY A 152 3.27 5.93 2.21
CA GLY A 152 4.51 6.73 2.22
C GLY A 152 4.66 7.67 1.04
N SER A 153 4.70 7.14 -0.19
CA SER A 153 5.17 7.90 -1.36
C SER A 153 4.12 8.84 -1.95
N LYS A 154 2.85 8.41 -2.03
CA LYS A 154 1.80 9.20 -2.71
C LYS A 154 1.54 10.55 -2.05
N VAL A 155 1.69 10.62 -0.72
CA VAL A 155 1.64 11.88 0.03
C VAL A 155 2.77 12.81 -0.41
N VAL A 156 4.00 12.29 -0.53
CA VAL A 156 5.18 13.08 -0.92
C VAL A 156 5.08 13.53 -2.37
N HIS A 157 4.73 12.63 -3.29
CA HIS A 157 4.51 12.98 -4.69
C HIS A 157 3.42 14.05 -4.85
N GLY A 158 2.30 13.92 -4.13
CA GLY A 158 1.24 14.93 -4.12
C GLY A 158 1.73 16.29 -3.65
N LEU A 159 2.43 16.35 -2.51
CA LEU A 159 3.01 17.59 -1.97
C LEU A 159 4.05 18.26 -2.91
N ARG A 160 4.67 17.48 -3.80
CA ARG A 160 5.66 17.97 -4.77
C ARG A 160 5.08 18.20 -6.16
N GLY A 161 3.74 18.11 -6.35
CA GLY A 161 3.06 18.43 -7.59
C GLY A 161 3.14 17.37 -8.70
N TYR A 162 3.50 16.13 -8.38
CA TYR A 162 3.62 15.07 -9.40
C TYR A 162 2.29 14.66 -10.04
N TYR A 163 1.17 15.05 -9.45
CA TYR A 163 -0.17 14.73 -9.97
C TYR A 163 -0.91 15.94 -10.55
N ASP A 164 -0.37 17.15 -10.42
CA ASP A 164 -1.08 18.41 -10.73
C ASP A 164 -1.41 18.56 -12.21
N ASP A 165 -0.63 17.95 -13.10
CA ASP A 165 -0.82 18.00 -14.55
C ASP A 165 -1.70 16.85 -15.10
N ALA A 166 -2.21 15.97 -14.24
CA ALA A 166 -3.07 14.87 -14.67
C ALA A 166 -4.50 15.33 -14.93
N ASP A 167 -5.04 15.00 -16.11
CA ASP A 167 -6.46 15.19 -16.42
C ASP A 167 -7.32 14.08 -15.82
N ALA A 168 -6.78 12.87 -15.72
CA ALA A 168 -7.39 11.75 -15.01
C ALA A 168 -6.33 10.76 -14.48
N ILE A 169 -6.64 10.16 -13.34
CA ILE A 169 -5.84 9.10 -12.71
C ILE A 169 -6.65 7.81 -12.65
N VAL A 170 -6.10 6.72 -13.18
CA VAL A 170 -6.68 5.38 -13.06
C VAL A 170 -5.88 4.61 -12.01
N SER A 171 -6.51 4.34 -10.89
CA SER A 171 -5.97 3.60 -9.75
C SER A 171 -6.51 2.17 -9.76
N PHE A 172 -5.64 1.20 -9.85
CA PHE A 172 -5.97 -0.22 -9.84
C PHE A 172 -5.50 -0.90 -8.57
N HIS A 173 -6.26 -1.89 -8.09
CA HIS A 173 -5.76 -2.86 -7.13
C HIS A 173 -6.39 -4.23 -7.37
N PRO A 174 -5.63 -5.32 -7.30
CA PRO A 174 -6.23 -6.64 -7.24
C PRO A 174 -7.18 -6.73 -6.04
N PHE A 175 -8.34 -7.36 -6.24
CA PHE A 175 -9.35 -7.50 -5.19
C PHE A 175 -8.79 -8.08 -3.89
N TYR A 176 -9.24 -7.57 -2.76
CA TYR A 176 -8.87 -8.07 -1.44
C TYR A 176 -10.06 -8.17 -0.46
N MET A 177 -11.23 -7.64 -0.81
CA MET A 177 -12.43 -7.69 0.03
C MET A 177 -13.72 -7.59 -0.78
N LEU A 178 -14.70 -8.43 -0.48
CA LEU A 178 -16.05 -8.31 -1.03
C LEU A 178 -16.80 -7.13 -0.36
N PRO A 179 -17.70 -6.48 -1.08
CA PRO A 179 -18.17 -6.75 -2.45
C PRO A 179 -17.32 -6.09 -3.56
N LEU A 180 -16.19 -5.47 -3.25
CA LEU A 180 -15.35 -4.72 -4.18
C LEU A 180 -14.47 -5.65 -5.04
N CYS A 181 -15.10 -6.45 -5.88
CA CYS A 181 -14.45 -7.38 -6.79
C CYS A 181 -15.02 -7.19 -8.20
N ASN A 182 -14.15 -7.00 -9.21
CA ASN A 182 -14.52 -6.72 -10.60
C ASN A 182 -15.52 -5.55 -10.74
N THR A 183 -15.17 -4.41 -10.14
CA THR A 183 -15.99 -3.20 -10.06
C THR A 183 -15.12 -1.95 -9.89
N ALA A 184 -15.74 -0.77 -9.98
CA ALA A 184 -15.15 0.49 -9.56
C ALA A 184 -15.76 0.95 -8.23
N ARG A 185 -14.98 1.69 -7.41
CA ARG A 185 -15.52 2.36 -6.22
C ARG A 185 -16.48 3.46 -6.65
N TRP A 186 -17.56 3.60 -5.90
CA TRP A 186 -18.62 4.58 -6.18
C TRP A 186 -18.55 5.74 -5.19
N ASP A 187 -19.29 5.72 -4.09
CA ASP A 187 -19.30 6.79 -3.09
C ASP A 187 -18.34 6.56 -1.92
N THR A 188 -18.35 5.36 -1.36
CA THR A 188 -17.51 5.02 -0.22
C THR A 188 -16.06 4.86 -0.66
N GLN A 189 -15.18 5.75 -0.21
CA GLN A 189 -13.74 5.68 -0.45
C GLN A 189 -13.00 5.10 0.77
N CYS A 190 -11.67 4.99 0.70
CA CYS A 190 -10.86 4.72 1.87
C CYS A 190 -10.80 5.95 2.79
N GLY A 191 -10.68 5.69 4.10
CA GLY A 191 -10.61 6.69 5.14
C GLY A 191 -9.22 7.27 5.34
N ALA A 192 -9.06 8.01 6.45
CA ALA A 192 -7.79 8.59 6.84
C ALA A 192 -6.82 7.55 7.40
N TYR A 193 -5.54 7.79 7.21
CA TYR A 193 -4.44 7.05 7.83
C TYR A 193 -3.42 8.01 8.44
N TYR A 194 -3.07 7.78 9.69
CA TYR A 194 -2.04 8.53 10.40
C TYR A 194 -1.02 7.57 10.99
N SER A 195 0.26 7.93 10.89
CA SER A 195 1.34 7.20 11.53
C SER A 195 2.41 8.16 12.05
N LYS A 196 2.77 8.00 13.33
CA LYS A 196 3.66 8.92 14.03
C LYS A 196 4.61 8.18 14.95
N VAL A 197 5.87 8.59 14.95
CA VAL A 197 6.91 8.10 15.85
C VAL A 197 7.09 9.10 16.99
N TYR A 198 7.13 8.60 18.21
CA TYR A 198 7.47 9.31 19.44
C TYR A 198 8.83 8.82 19.91
N THR A 199 9.79 9.74 20.01
CA THR A 199 11.14 9.46 20.47
C THR A 199 11.33 10.07 21.87
N PHE A 200 11.53 9.24 22.85
CA PHE A 200 11.88 9.66 24.20
C PHE A 200 13.39 9.69 24.34
N ALA A 201 13.94 10.79 24.83
CA ALA A 201 15.35 10.97 25.11
C ALA A 201 15.56 11.39 26.57
N CYS A 202 16.48 10.75 27.25
CA CYS A 202 16.84 11.03 28.65
C CYS A 202 18.24 11.63 28.67
N ASP A 203 18.35 12.94 28.40
CA ASP A 203 19.62 13.61 28.18
C ASP A 203 20.31 14.01 29.49
N GLU A 204 19.53 14.26 30.56
CA GLU A 204 20.03 14.66 31.88
C GLU A 204 19.65 13.68 32.99
N PRO A 205 20.06 12.40 32.95
CA PRO A 205 19.72 11.41 33.98
C PRO A 205 20.34 11.74 35.31
N GLU A 206 21.40 12.56 35.33
CA GLU A 206 22.12 13.00 36.52
C GLU A 206 21.23 13.83 37.47
N THR A 207 20.17 14.47 36.95
CA THR A 207 19.21 15.21 37.79
C THR A 207 18.50 14.34 38.82
N TRP A 208 18.50 13.02 38.62
CA TRP A 208 17.93 12.03 39.54
C TRP A 208 18.92 11.49 40.56
N GLN A 209 20.19 11.78 40.39
CA GLN A 209 21.18 11.26 41.32
C GLN A 209 21.03 11.94 42.68
N LEU A 210 20.49 11.19 43.60
CA LEU A 210 20.79 11.47 45.01
C LEU A 210 22.31 11.30 45.17
N SER A 211 22.97 12.26 45.73
CA SER A 211 24.42 12.25 46.01
C SER A 211 24.80 11.15 47.02
N SER A 212 24.63 9.91 46.63
CA SER A 212 24.98 8.73 47.43
C SER A 212 26.29 8.07 46.93
N VAL A 213 27.13 8.84 46.28
CA VAL A 213 28.50 8.40 46.08
C VAL A 213 29.13 8.41 47.47
N ASP A 214 29.46 7.22 47.97
CA ASP A 214 30.22 7.12 49.21
C ASP A 214 31.49 7.96 49.07
N PRO A 215 31.60 9.08 49.80
CA PRO A 215 32.76 9.95 49.67
C PRO A 215 34.06 9.28 50.09
N HIS A 216 33.99 8.08 50.66
CA HIS A 216 35.11 7.25 51.07
C HIS A 216 35.50 6.18 50.03
N SER A 217 34.75 6.06 48.92
CA SER A 217 35.14 5.16 47.82
C SER A 217 36.31 5.72 47.04
N PRO A 218 37.49 5.07 47.05
CA PRO A 218 38.67 5.60 46.38
C PRO A 218 38.59 5.56 44.86
N ILE A 219 37.66 4.76 44.30
CA ILE A 219 37.46 4.61 42.86
C ILE A 219 35.96 4.55 42.58
N PRO A 220 35.35 5.66 42.11
CA PRO A 220 33.96 5.61 41.67
C PRO A 220 33.80 4.66 40.49
N ALA A 221 32.86 3.75 40.56
CA ALA A 221 32.53 2.91 39.39
C ALA A 221 31.90 3.81 38.33
N SER A 222 32.45 3.80 37.13
CA SER A 222 32.08 4.71 36.04
C SER A 222 30.61 4.66 35.63
N HIS A 223 29.92 3.56 35.91
CA HIS A 223 28.49 3.34 35.55
C HIS A 223 27.57 3.22 36.77
N SER A 224 28.09 3.31 37.99
CA SER A 224 27.27 3.22 39.22
C SER A 224 26.51 4.49 39.52
N ALA A 225 26.82 5.58 38.83
CA ALA A 225 26.26 6.89 39.07
C ALA A 225 24.93 7.18 38.34
N ALA A 226 24.68 6.56 37.18
CA ALA A 226 23.50 6.83 36.38
C ALA A 226 22.32 5.93 36.76
N ARG A 227 21.55 6.34 37.76
CA ARG A 227 20.36 5.61 38.24
C ARG A 227 19.04 6.33 37.95
N ALA A 228 19.00 7.11 36.89
CA ALA A 228 17.79 7.79 36.47
C ALA A 228 16.77 6.80 35.88
N PRO A 229 15.49 7.16 35.87
CA PRO A 229 14.54 6.47 34.97
C PRO A 229 15.06 6.51 33.54
N GLY A 230 15.01 5.39 32.84
CA GLY A 230 15.41 5.36 31.45
C GLY A 230 14.27 5.76 30.51
N ALA A 231 14.59 6.08 29.27
CA ALA A 231 13.62 6.41 28.22
C ALA A 231 12.60 5.29 27.96
N ASN A 232 12.95 4.03 28.25
CA ASN A 232 12.04 2.88 28.19
C ASN A 232 10.89 2.98 29.19
N LEU A 233 11.05 3.68 30.33
CA LEU A 233 9.95 3.95 31.25
C LEU A 233 8.89 4.84 30.57
N ALA A 234 9.30 5.93 29.92
CA ALA A 234 8.40 6.80 29.18
C ALA A 234 7.67 6.02 28.07
N LEU A 235 8.40 5.24 27.25
CA LEU A 235 7.82 4.39 26.22
C LEU A 235 6.76 3.44 26.79
N THR A 236 7.07 2.73 27.87
CA THR A 236 6.17 1.76 28.50
C THR A 236 4.92 2.44 29.05
N GLN A 237 5.05 3.60 29.67
CA GLN A 237 3.92 4.38 30.19
C GLN A 237 3.01 4.87 29.07
N MET A 238 3.58 5.43 28.00
CA MET A 238 2.80 5.87 26.84
C MET A 238 2.06 4.71 26.18
N LEU A 239 2.73 3.59 25.95
CA LEU A 239 2.14 2.39 25.33
C LEU A 239 0.98 1.87 26.19
N SER A 240 1.19 1.71 27.49
CA SER A 240 0.19 1.22 28.43
C SER A 240 -1.02 2.16 28.52
N ALA A 241 -0.79 3.46 28.70
CA ALA A 241 -1.85 4.45 28.77
C ALA A 241 -2.68 4.49 27.48
N SER A 242 -2.02 4.53 26.32
CA SER A 242 -2.70 4.61 25.02
C SER A 242 -3.54 3.37 24.73
N ARG A 243 -3.03 2.16 25.01
CA ARG A 243 -3.79 0.92 24.84
C ARG A 243 -4.97 0.83 25.82
N SER A 244 -4.82 1.31 27.05
CA SER A 244 -5.91 1.30 28.05
C SER A 244 -7.03 2.29 27.71
N MET A 245 -6.78 3.25 26.85
CA MET A 245 -7.77 4.27 26.43
C MET A 245 -8.51 3.91 25.13
N LEU A 246 -8.20 2.78 24.47
CA LEU A 246 -8.80 2.43 23.19
C LEU A 246 -10.33 2.44 23.22
N ASP A 247 -10.92 1.84 24.25
CA ASP A 247 -12.39 1.79 24.42
C ASP A 247 -13.02 3.18 24.67
N SER A 248 -12.22 4.15 25.09
CA SER A 248 -12.67 5.53 25.31
C SER A 248 -12.41 6.43 24.10
N MET A 249 -11.42 6.09 23.27
CA MET A 249 -11.07 6.88 22.08
C MET A 249 -11.90 6.50 20.86
N LEU A 250 -12.30 5.25 20.76
CA LEU A 250 -12.84 4.65 19.54
C LEU A 250 -14.24 4.09 19.78
N PRO A 251 -15.14 4.18 18.80
CA PRO A 251 -16.47 3.58 18.91
C PRO A 251 -16.36 2.05 18.98
N ALA A 252 -17.30 1.42 19.69
CA ALA A 252 -17.34 -0.02 19.85
C ALA A 252 -17.55 -0.79 18.53
N THR A 253 -18.04 -0.12 17.50
CA THR A 253 -18.30 -0.69 16.16
C THR A 253 -17.77 0.24 15.08
N GLY A 254 -17.45 -0.33 13.92
CA GLY A 254 -16.99 0.42 12.75
C GLY A 254 -15.63 -0.01 12.26
N GLY A 255 -15.25 0.53 11.10
CA GLY A 255 -14.01 0.18 10.40
C GLY A 255 -12.87 1.09 10.81
N TRP A 256 -12.25 0.83 11.92
CA TRP A 256 -11.02 1.47 12.37
C TRP A 256 -9.97 0.44 12.77
N SER A 257 -8.71 0.86 12.77
CA SER A 257 -7.62 0.07 13.35
C SER A 257 -6.62 0.96 14.07
N PHE A 258 -5.98 0.39 15.07
CA PHE A 258 -4.94 1.04 15.87
C PHE A 258 -3.84 0.03 16.16
N THR A 259 -2.62 0.36 15.77
CA THR A 259 -1.45 -0.51 15.93
C THR A 259 -0.28 0.26 16.49
N ASP A 260 0.63 -0.45 17.14
CA ASP A 260 1.87 0.09 17.67
C ASP A 260 3.07 -0.78 17.30
N ALA A 261 4.25 -0.17 17.29
CA ALA A 261 5.51 -0.86 17.12
C ALA A 261 6.60 -0.19 17.97
N ILE A 262 7.31 -1.00 18.74
CA ILE A 262 8.53 -0.55 19.42
C ILE A 262 9.67 -0.60 18.42
N LEU A 263 10.20 0.56 18.04
CA LEU A 263 11.26 0.66 17.05
C LEU A 263 12.66 0.52 17.66
N THR A 264 12.83 1.07 18.86
CA THR A 264 14.08 1.01 19.60
C THR A 264 13.72 1.02 21.10
N ASP A 265 14.19 0.02 21.82
CA ASP A 265 14.02 -0.10 23.25
C ASP A 265 15.20 -0.86 23.86
N GLY A 266 16.34 -0.22 23.93
CA GLY A 266 17.48 -0.77 24.63
C GLY A 266 18.82 -0.60 23.93
N GLN A 267 19.84 -0.87 24.71
CA GLN A 267 21.22 -0.96 24.24
C GLN A 267 21.86 -2.18 24.88
N ALA A 268 22.57 -2.94 24.06
CA ALA A 268 23.23 -4.18 24.50
C ALA A 268 24.70 -3.99 24.89
N THR A 269 25.14 -2.74 25.04
CA THR A 269 26.53 -2.40 25.28
C THR A 269 26.90 -2.30 26.76
N ALA A 270 25.88 -2.18 27.62
CA ALA A 270 26.03 -2.16 29.09
C ALA A 270 24.76 -2.70 29.74
N ASP A 271 24.91 -3.47 30.81
CA ASP A 271 23.84 -4.23 31.46
C ASP A 271 23.13 -3.44 32.59
N ASN A 272 23.66 -2.32 33.01
CA ASN A 272 23.18 -1.60 34.20
C ASN A 272 23.04 -0.08 33.99
N LEU A 273 23.15 0.40 32.76
CA LEU A 273 22.90 1.82 32.46
C LEU A 273 21.44 2.02 32.07
N PRO A 274 20.80 3.13 32.51
CA PRO A 274 19.51 3.53 32.04
C PRO A 274 19.55 3.74 30.52
N GLN A 275 18.48 3.34 29.87
CA GLN A 275 18.32 3.55 28.45
C GLN A 275 18.12 5.03 28.13
N ARG A 276 18.92 5.56 27.20
CA ARG A 276 18.91 6.98 26.85
C ARG A 276 17.86 7.35 25.82
N VAL A 277 17.55 6.44 24.90
CA VAL A 277 16.62 6.68 23.80
C VAL A 277 15.68 5.49 23.65
N ALA A 278 14.39 5.76 23.51
CA ALA A 278 13.38 4.78 23.16
C ALA A 278 12.42 5.36 22.10
N ARG A 279 12.00 4.55 21.13
CA ARG A 279 11.14 4.97 20.03
C ARG A 279 9.92 4.07 19.92
N LEU A 280 8.75 4.70 19.88
CA LEU A 280 7.46 4.05 19.75
C LEU A 280 6.71 4.64 18.56
N GLN A 281 6.22 3.81 17.67
CA GLN A 281 5.37 4.22 16.56
C GLN A 281 3.93 3.80 16.85
N PHE A 282 2.99 4.70 16.58
CA PHE A 282 1.58 4.39 16.46
C PHE A 282 1.10 4.61 15.03
N SER A 283 0.21 3.74 14.56
CA SER A 283 -0.47 3.88 13.28
C SER A 283 -1.95 3.61 13.46
N TRP A 284 -2.79 4.47 12.90
CA TRP A 284 -4.24 4.32 13.03
C TRP A 284 -4.96 4.66 11.73
N ARG A 285 -6.02 3.92 11.48
CA ARG A 285 -6.90 4.08 10.34
C ARG A 285 -8.28 4.41 10.86
N THR A 286 -8.90 5.44 10.28
CA THR A 286 -10.22 5.92 10.68
C THR A 286 -11.06 6.24 9.46
N PRO A 287 -12.41 6.17 9.59
CA PRO A 287 -13.31 6.55 8.50
C PRO A 287 -13.22 8.02 8.09
N ASP A 288 -12.77 8.88 8.99
CA ASP A 288 -12.71 10.33 8.76
C ASP A 288 -11.53 10.98 9.51
N ILE A 289 -11.28 12.25 9.17
CA ILE A 289 -10.18 13.05 9.77
C ILE A 289 -10.50 13.41 11.22
N GLU A 290 -11.76 13.70 11.58
CA GLU A 290 -12.14 14.13 12.93
C GLU A 290 -11.75 13.07 13.96
N MET A 291 -12.07 11.81 13.69
CA MET A 291 -11.65 10.70 14.53
C MET A 291 -10.13 10.54 14.58
N ALA A 292 -9.44 10.71 13.44
CA ALA A 292 -7.98 10.63 13.39
C ALA A 292 -7.30 11.70 14.24
N GLU A 293 -7.80 12.94 14.20
CA GLU A 293 -7.30 14.06 14.99
C GLU A 293 -7.59 13.86 16.49
N HIS A 294 -8.76 13.32 16.85
CA HIS A 294 -9.07 13.02 18.24
C HIS A 294 -8.08 12.01 18.85
N ILE A 295 -7.77 10.94 18.09
CA ILE A 295 -6.75 9.96 18.51
C ILE A 295 -5.39 10.64 18.66
N LEU A 296 -5.01 11.49 17.71
CA LEU A 296 -3.76 12.24 17.73
C LEU A 296 -3.62 13.07 19.01
N GLU A 297 -4.66 13.83 19.38
CA GLU A 297 -4.66 14.63 20.61
C GLU A 297 -4.42 13.78 21.86
N VAL A 298 -5.04 12.61 21.95
CA VAL A 298 -4.86 11.69 23.08
C VAL A 298 -3.43 11.15 23.11
N LEU A 299 -2.89 10.73 21.96
CA LEU A 299 -1.53 10.19 21.87
C LEU A 299 -0.49 11.25 22.22
N ASP A 300 -0.64 12.48 21.71
CA ASP A 300 0.30 13.58 22.00
C ASP A 300 0.29 13.95 23.50
N ARG A 301 -0.87 13.95 24.15
CA ARG A 301 -0.98 14.15 25.61
C ARG A 301 -0.34 13.00 26.39
N ASN A 302 -0.56 11.76 25.97
CA ASN A 302 0.04 10.60 26.62
C ASN A 302 1.58 10.62 26.48
N ALA A 303 2.10 11.05 25.33
CA ALA A 303 3.54 11.20 25.11
C ALA A 303 4.16 12.23 26.07
N LEU A 304 3.55 13.42 26.16
CA LEU A 304 4.00 14.46 27.08
C LEU A 304 3.94 14.01 28.56
N ALA A 305 2.84 13.38 28.97
CA ALA A 305 2.69 12.87 30.33
C ALA A 305 3.72 11.78 30.64
N ALA A 306 3.97 10.85 29.72
CA ALA A 306 4.96 9.79 29.88
C ALA A 306 6.39 10.35 29.98
N ALA A 307 6.73 11.35 29.15
CA ALA A 307 8.00 12.04 29.20
C ALA A 307 8.19 12.71 30.56
N MET A 308 7.19 13.46 31.06
CA MET A 308 7.23 14.09 32.38
C MET A 308 7.42 13.07 33.52
N MET A 309 6.73 11.93 33.48
CA MET A 309 6.84 10.86 34.48
C MET A 309 8.23 10.23 34.52
N ALA A 310 8.91 10.16 33.40
CA ALA A 310 10.22 9.56 33.25
C ALA A 310 11.37 10.57 33.23
N HIS A 311 11.07 11.87 33.39
CA HIS A 311 12.02 12.97 33.26
C HIS A 311 12.82 12.94 31.95
N CYS A 312 12.12 12.63 30.87
CA CYS A 312 12.64 12.60 29.49
C CYS A 312 12.08 13.77 28.70
N GLU A 313 12.75 14.09 27.62
CA GLU A 313 12.19 14.85 26.49
C GLU A 313 11.46 13.92 25.53
N VAL A 314 10.48 14.44 24.80
CA VAL A 314 9.82 13.71 23.71
C VAL A 314 9.84 14.53 22.44
N ASP A 315 10.38 13.91 21.38
CA ASP A 315 10.31 14.40 20.02
C ASP A 315 9.28 13.58 19.22
N GLN A 316 8.67 14.22 18.21
CA GLN A 316 7.57 13.66 17.45
C GLN A 316 7.86 13.79 15.96
N ARG A 317 7.73 12.69 15.22
CA ARG A 317 7.97 12.66 13.77
C ARG A 317 6.84 11.96 13.05
N TRP A 318 6.29 12.61 12.04
CA TRP A 318 5.33 11.98 11.13
C TRP A 318 6.01 10.90 10.26
N VAL A 319 5.31 9.78 10.12
CA VAL A 319 5.62 8.75 9.13
C VAL A 319 4.74 8.97 7.90
N ALA A 320 3.45 9.17 8.13
CA ALA A 320 2.49 9.50 7.09
C ALA A 320 1.23 10.13 7.70
N ARG A 321 0.54 10.94 6.90
CA ARG A 321 -0.82 11.42 7.12
C ARG A 321 -1.52 11.48 5.78
N SER A 322 -2.60 10.72 5.61
CA SER A 322 -3.43 10.75 4.41
C SER A 322 -4.87 11.09 4.73
N ARG A 323 -5.49 11.83 3.83
CA ARG A 323 -6.90 12.26 3.87
C ARG A 323 -7.81 11.13 3.36
N PRO A 324 -9.11 11.11 3.70
CA PRO A 324 -10.08 10.27 3.02
C PRO A 324 -10.17 10.58 1.53
N GLY A 325 -10.50 9.58 0.71
CA GLY A 325 -10.57 9.74 -0.73
C GLY A 325 -11.77 10.56 -1.21
N ARG A 326 -11.64 11.06 -2.45
CA ARG A 326 -12.70 11.72 -3.21
C ARG A 326 -13.22 10.84 -4.32
N THR A 327 -14.52 10.89 -4.54
CA THR A 327 -15.20 10.16 -5.60
C THR A 327 -15.17 10.94 -6.91
N ASN A 328 -15.16 10.22 -8.05
CA ASN A 328 -15.47 10.75 -9.36
C ASN A 328 -16.36 9.75 -10.11
N HIS A 329 -17.65 10.02 -10.17
CA HIS A 329 -18.65 9.14 -10.77
C HIS A 329 -18.49 9.04 -12.30
N VAL A 330 -18.11 10.14 -12.95
CA VAL A 330 -17.87 10.17 -14.39
C VAL A 330 -16.81 9.15 -14.77
N LEU A 331 -15.65 9.19 -14.08
CA LEU A 331 -14.58 8.22 -14.34
C LEU A 331 -14.96 6.81 -13.89
N ALA A 332 -15.68 6.66 -12.78
CA ALA A 332 -16.09 5.34 -12.28
C ALA A 332 -17.02 4.64 -13.27
N ARG A 333 -17.98 5.35 -13.84
CA ARG A 333 -18.88 4.80 -14.87
C ARG A 333 -18.12 4.49 -16.16
N THR A 334 -17.33 5.43 -16.65
CA THR A 334 -16.53 5.24 -17.88
C THR A 334 -15.63 4.00 -17.77
N LEU A 335 -14.92 3.84 -16.65
CA LEU A 335 -14.05 2.68 -16.45
C LEU A 335 -14.85 1.39 -16.32
N TYR A 336 -15.96 1.40 -15.57
CA TYR A 336 -16.78 0.20 -15.41
C TYR A 336 -17.39 -0.27 -16.73
N ASP A 337 -17.84 0.63 -17.59
CA ASP A 337 -18.34 0.28 -18.91
C ASP A 337 -17.25 -0.43 -19.75
N ILE A 338 -16.00 0.01 -19.67
CA ILE A 338 -14.85 -0.67 -20.30
C ILE A 338 -14.58 -2.03 -19.65
N LEU A 339 -14.62 -2.12 -18.31
CA LEU A 339 -14.47 -3.41 -17.62
C LEU A 339 -15.56 -4.40 -18.03
N ALA A 340 -16.79 -3.93 -18.21
CA ALA A 340 -17.90 -4.75 -18.69
C ALA A 340 -17.70 -5.21 -20.15
N GLU A 341 -17.12 -4.36 -21.02
CA GLU A 341 -16.73 -4.75 -22.38
C GLU A 341 -15.62 -5.83 -22.37
N VAL A 342 -14.65 -5.73 -21.47
CA VAL A 342 -13.53 -6.68 -21.31
C VAL A 342 -14.02 -8.00 -20.72
N GLY A 343 -14.95 -7.94 -19.78
CA GLY A 343 -15.43 -9.06 -18.97
C GLY A 343 -14.57 -9.34 -17.73
N PRO A 344 -15.08 -10.13 -16.77
CA PRO A 344 -14.32 -10.50 -15.57
C PRO A 344 -13.18 -11.47 -15.92
N PRO A 345 -12.20 -11.68 -15.02
CA PRO A 345 -11.23 -12.76 -15.13
C PRO A 345 -11.92 -14.13 -15.29
N SER A 346 -11.25 -15.05 -15.99
CA SER A 346 -11.69 -16.43 -16.13
C SER A 346 -10.51 -17.39 -15.94
N TYR A 347 -10.68 -18.35 -15.06
CA TYR A 347 -9.63 -19.30 -14.69
C TYR A 347 -9.70 -20.55 -15.58
N GLY A 348 -8.68 -20.72 -16.44
CA GLY A 348 -8.59 -21.87 -17.33
C GLY A 348 -8.24 -23.19 -16.61
N PRO A 349 -8.22 -24.30 -17.34
CA PRO A 349 -8.01 -25.64 -16.77
C PRO A 349 -6.71 -25.79 -15.97
N GLU A 350 -5.63 -25.13 -16.38
CA GLU A 350 -4.35 -25.17 -15.66
C GLU A 350 -4.46 -24.47 -14.29
N ALA A 351 -5.11 -23.31 -14.21
CA ALA A 351 -5.35 -22.61 -12.96
C ALA A 351 -6.25 -23.44 -12.02
N VAL A 352 -7.29 -24.06 -12.56
CA VAL A 352 -8.18 -24.96 -11.82
C VAL A 352 -7.39 -26.15 -11.25
N ALA A 353 -6.53 -26.78 -12.05
CA ALA A 353 -5.71 -27.92 -11.61
C ALA A 353 -4.76 -27.54 -10.46
N LEU A 354 -4.11 -26.37 -10.53
CA LEU A 354 -3.26 -25.86 -9.45
C LEU A 354 -4.05 -25.58 -8.16
N ALA A 355 -5.23 -25.00 -8.29
CA ALA A 355 -6.12 -24.75 -7.15
C ALA A 355 -6.59 -26.06 -6.49
N GLN A 356 -6.94 -27.07 -7.28
CA GLN A 356 -7.29 -28.42 -6.83
C GLN A 356 -6.12 -29.12 -6.15
N GLU A 357 -4.90 -28.95 -6.65
CA GLU A 357 -3.68 -29.49 -6.03
C GLU A 357 -3.44 -28.84 -4.67
N VAL A 358 -3.64 -27.51 -4.53
CA VAL A 358 -3.60 -26.84 -3.21
C VAL A 358 -4.62 -27.44 -2.25
N GLN A 359 -5.87 -27.66 -2.68
CA GLN A 359 -6.90 -28.29 -1.84
C GLN A 359 -6.50 -29.71 -1.42
N SER A 360 -5.97 -30.49 -2.36
CA SER A 360 -5.47 -31.85 -2.09
C SER A 360 -4.32 -31.86 -1.09
N ASN A 361 -3.34 -30.95 -1.23
CA ASN A 361 -2.20 -30.83 -0.35
C ASN A 361 -2.60 -30.39 1.08
N LEU A 362 -3.68 -29.65 1.21
CA LEU A 362 -4.26 -29.28 2.50
C LEU A 362 -5.13 -30.37 3.11
N GLY A 363 -5.44 -31.46 2.38
CA GLY A 363 -6.31 -32.54 2.83
C GLY A 363 -7.77 -32.12 2.98
N VAL A 364 -8.20 -31.09 2.26
CA VAL A 364 -9.61 -30.67 2.17
C VAL A 364 -10.28 -31.29 0.96
N GLU A 365 -11.62 -31.27 0.91
CA GLU A 365 -12.35 -31.74 -0.25
C GLU A 365 -11.96 -30.94 -1.51
N VAL A 366 -11.64 -31.65 -2.60
CA VAL A 366 -11.26 -31.05 -3.87
C VAL A 366 -12.53 -30.66 -4.65
N SER A 367 -12.70 -29.37 -4.91
CA SER A 367 -13.85 -28.85 -5.64
C SER A 367 -13.64 -28.93 -7.14
N GLU A 368 -14.70 -29.23 -7.90
CA GLU A 368 -14.71 -29.09 -9.36
C GLU A 368 -14.56 -27.61 -9.78
N HIS A 369 -15.11 -26.68 -8.95
CA HIS A 369 -15.01 -25.23 -9.13
C HIS A 369 -14.33 -24.63 -7.89
N PRO A 370 -12.97 -24.64 -7.82
CA PRO A 370 -12.27 -24.29 -6.60
C PRO A 370 -12.23 -22.79 -6.32
N PHE A 371 -12.42 -21.93 -7.34
CA PHE A 371 -12.36 -20.48 -7.15
C PHE A 371 -13.66 -19.90 -6.60
N LEU A 372 -13.52 -18.80 -5.86
CA LEU A 372 -14.62 -18.02 -5.33
C LEU A 372 -15.47 -17.48 -6.49
N PRO A 373 -16.80 -17.73 -6.53
CA PRO A 373 -17.64 -17.36 -7.68
C PRO A 373 -17.56 -15.87 -8.07
N GLU A 374 -17.44 -14.99 -7.08
CA GLU A 374 -17.34 -13.54 -7.26
C GLU A 374 -16.09 -13.14 -8.06
N THR A 375 -15.06 -14.01 -8.09
CA THR A 375 -13.83 -13.71 -8.85
C THR A 375 -14.05 -13.75 -10.37
N GLU A 376 -15.10 -14.42 -10.84
CA GLU A 376 -15.47 -14.55 -12.26
C GLU A 376 -16.78 -13.82 -12.60
N GLN A 377 -17.19 -12.86 -11.76
CA GLN A 377 -18.43 -12.09 -11.97
C GLN A 377 -18.15 -10.60 -11.89
N LEU A 378 -18.90 -9.83 -12.69
CA LEU A 378 -18.96 -8.39 -12.60
C LEU A 378 -20.02 -7.98 -11.58
N ILE A 379 -19.79 -6.85 -10.91
CA ILE A 379 -20.79 -6.19 -10.08
C ILE A 379 -20.82 -4.70 -10.43
N GLU A 380 -22.04 -4.17 -10.65
CA GLU A 380 -22.23 -2.74 -10.90
C GLU A 380 -21.73 -1.90 -9.72
N PRO A 381 -21.08 -0.75 -9.97
CA PRO A 381 -20.51 0.08 -8.90
C PRO A 381 -21.53 0.48 -7.84
N GLU A 382 -22.75 0.85 -8.23
CA GLU A 382 -23.82 1.22 -7.30
C GLU A 382 -24.33 0.03 -6.49
N GLU A 383 -24.34 -1.17 -7.07
CA GLU A 383 -24.72 -2.38 -6.35
C GLU A 383 -23.62 -2.79 -5.36
N ALA A 384 -22.36 -2.69 -5.76
CA ALA A 384 -21.22 -2.91 -4.86
C ALA A 384 -21.26 -1.91 -3.68
N GLU A 385 -21.55 -0.63 -3.96
CA GLU A 385 -21.75 0.40 -2.93
C GLU A 385 -22.89 0.04 -1.98
N ARG A 386 -24.04 -0.36 -2.52
CA ARG A 386 -25.20 -0.76 -1.71
C ARG A 386 -24.85 -1.92 -0.75
N LEU A 387 -24.20 -2.97 -1.26
CA LEU A 387 -23.76 -4.12 -0.45
C LEU A 387 -22.71 -3.72 0.58
N LEU A 388 -21.80 -2.82 0.22
CA LEU A 388 -20.79 -2.30 1.14
C LEU A 388 -21.43 -1.52 2.28
N ARG A 389 -22.41 -0.66 1.97
CA ARG A 389 -23.13 0.13 2.97
C ARG A 389 -23.89 -0.74 3.97
N GLU A 390 -24.40 -1.89 3.57
CA GLU A 390 -25.06 -2.86 4.46
C GLU A 390 -24.11 -3.46 5.52
N GLN A 391 -22.80 -3.47 5.25
CA GLN A 391 -21.78 -3.99 6.16
C GLN A 391 -21.24 -2.92 7.13
N MET A 392 -21.64 -1.65 6.96
CA MET A 392 -21.10 -0.52 7.70
C MET A 392 -22.13 0.10 8.63
N PRO A 393 -21.73 0.61 9.81
CA PRO A 393 -22.60 1.46 10.61
C PRO A 393 -23.05 2.70 9.80
N ALA A 394 -24.25 3.16 10.04
CA ALA A 394 -24.83 4.31 9.29
C ALA A 394 -23.99 5.60 9.41
N TRP A 395 -23.27 5.78 10.51
CA TRP A 395 -22.42 6.94 10.76
C TRP A 395 -21.09 6.89 9.99
N GLN A 396 -20.62 5.70 9.60
CA GLN A 396 -19.32 5.52 8.98
C GLN A 396 -19.34 5.95 7.51
N ARG A 397 -18.56 6.95 7.13
CA ARG A 397 -18.55 7.51 5.76
C ARG A 397 -17.64 6.71 4.82
N ASN A 398 -16.45 6.34 5.27
CA ASN A 398 -15.42 5.67 4.48
C ASN A 398 -15.07 4.30 5.06
N TRP A 399 -14.51 3.43 4.24
CA TRP A 399 -14.22 2.04 4.61
C TRP A 399 -12.80 1.65 4.25
N THR A 400 -12.10 1.02 5.19
CA THR A 400 -10.69 0.63 5.07
C THR A 400 -9.75 1.83 4.93
N SER A 401 -8.52 1.58 4.55
CA SER A 401 -7.49 2.58 4.32
C SER A 401 -6.56 2.09 3.21
N ASP A 402 -6.22 3.01 2.31
CA ASP A 402 -5.32 2.77 1.20
C ASP A 402 -4.84 4.16 0.70
N ASP A 403 -3.60 4.31 0.31
CA ASP A 403 -2.99 5.62 0.09
C ASP A 403 -3.28 6.26 -1.27
N TYR A 404 -3.95 5.53 -2.21
CA TYR A 404 -4.44 6.14 -3.45
C TYR A 404 -5.32 7.36 -3.20
N VAL A 405 -5.96 7.41 -2.03
CA VAL A 405 -6.83 8.51 -1.63
C VAL A 405 -6.15 9.87 -1.72
N GLU A 406 -4.85 9.95 -1.43
CA GLU A 406 -4.11 11.21 -1.56
C GLU A 406 -4.10 11.74 -2.99
N MET A 407 -3.94 10.87 -3.99
CA MET A 407 -3.96 11.26 -5.40
C MET A 407 -5.29 11.90 -5.80
N SER A 408 -6.41 11.49 -5.19
CA SER A 408 -7.75 12.00 -5.46
C SER A 408 -7.99 13.45 -5.03
N HIS A 409 -7.02 14.09 -4.40
CA HIS A 409 -7.06 15.50 -4.02
C HIS A 409 -6.37 16.44 -5.02
N TYR A 410 -5.67 15.88 -6.00
CA TYR A 410 -4.90 16.63 -6.99
C TYR A 410 -5.51 16.57 -8.39
N ALA A 411 -6.16 15.45 -8.73
CA ALA A 411 -6.81 15.24 -10.02
C ALA A 411 -8.02 14.32 -9.91
N PRO A 412 -8.93 14.33 -10.91
CA PRO A 412 -9.99 13.33 -11.01
C PRO A 412 -9.41 11.92 -10.99
N LEU A 413 -9.93 11.07 -10.09
CA LEU A 413 -9.41 9.72 -9.90
C LEU A 413 -10.54 8.70 -9.85
N VAL A 414 -10.31 7.53 -10.46
CA VAL A 414 -11.12 6.34 -10.27
C VAL A 414 -10.28 5.23 -9.67
N ARG A 415 -10.81 4.58 -8.63
CA ARG A 415 -10.27 3.32 -8.07
C ARG A 415 -11.11 2.16 -8.55
N PHE A 416 -10.47 1.12 -9.10
CA PHE A 416 -11.17 -0.10 -9.50
C PHE A 416 -10.44 -1.35 -9.05
N TYR A 417 -11.18 -2.43 -9.04
CA TYR A 417 -10.71 -3.75 -8.61
C TYR A 417 -10.97 -4.77 -9.70
N VAL A 418 -9.99 -5.66 -9.90
CA VAL A 418 -10.14 -6.90 -10.66
C VAL A 418 -9.80 -8.04 -9.73
N SER A 419 -10.48 -9.16 -9.86
CA SER A 419 -10.24 -10.31 -9.00
C SER A 419 -8.80 -10.80 -9.08
N ARG A 420 -8.28 -11.23 -7.95
CA ARG A 420 -7.11 -12.11 -7.83
C ARG A 420 -7.60 -13.54 -7.58
N PRO A 421 -6.75 -14.57 -7.79
CA PRO A 421 -7.15 -15.94 -7.48
C PRO A 421 -7.45 -16.09 -5.99
N ALA A 422 -8.67 -16.48 -5.68
CA ALA A 422 -9.14 -16.77 -4.33
C ALA A 422 -9.99 -18.03 -4.33
N LEU A 423 -9.79 -18.93 -3.36
CA LEU A 423 -10.52 -20.18 -3.27
C LEU A 423 -11.85 -20.02 -2.52
N ALA A 424 -12.88 -20.69 -3.01
CA ALA A 424 -14.14 -20.81 -2.32
C ALA A 424 -13.99 -21.67 -1.05
N SER A 425 -14.68 -21.29 0.02
CA SER A 425 -14.70 -22.05 1.26
C SER A 425 -15.24 -23.46 1.03
N VAL A 426 -14.58 -24.46 1.61
CA VAL A 426 -15.03 -25.85 1.60
C VAL A 426 -15.90 -26.10 2.83
N PRO A 427 -17.14 -26.63 2.68
CA PRO A 427 -18.02 -26.92 3.80
C PRO A 427 -17.35 -27.83 4.83
N GLY A 428 -17.36 -27.43 6.10
CA GLY A 428 -16.77 -28.19 7.20
C GLY A 428 -15.25 -28.08 7.33
N ALA A 429 -14.55 -27.44 6.39
CA ALA A 429 -13.16 -27.03 6.54
C ALA A 429 -13.09 -25.63 7.18
N GLY A 430 -12.00 -25.36 7.91
CA GLY A 430 -11.71 -24.00 8.38
C GLY A 430 -11.32 -23.06 7.22
N PRO A 431 -11.01 -21.79 7.52
CA PRO A 431 -10.48 -20.87 6.51
C PRO A 431 -9.15 -21.37 5.98
N TYR A 432 -8.88 -21.09 4.71
CA TYR A 432 -7.57 -21.41 4.12
C TYR A 432 -6.45 -20.66 4.86
N PRO A 433 -5.28 -21.29 5.05
CA PRO A 433 -4.11 -20.59 5.55
C PRO A 433 -3.72 -19.43 4.64
N GLY A 434 -3.17 -18.34 5.21
CA GLY A 434 -2.82 -17.13 4.47
C GLY A 434 -1.83 -17.37 3.32
N TRP A 435 -0.95 -18.38 3.42
CA TRP A 435 -0.01 -18.73 2.36
C TRP A 435 -0.69 -19.15 1.05
N VAL A 436 -1.91 -19.69 1.10
CA VAL A 436 -2.64 -20.15 -0.11
C VAL A 436 -2.87 -19.01 -1.08
N MET A 437 -3.39 -17.89 -0.59
CA MET A 437 -3.64 -16.72 -1.43
C MET A 437 -2.34 -16.12 -1.97
N ASN A 438 -1.28 -16.14 -1.16
CA ASN A 438 0.05 -15.69 -1.60
C ASN A 438 0.59 -16.59 -2.72
N ALA A 439 0.54 -17.92 -2.54
CA ALA A 439 1.01 -18.89 -3.54
C ALA A 439 0.26 -18.75 -4.88
N LEU A 440 -1.08 -18.69 -4.81
CA LEU A 440 -1.91 -18.49 -6.01
C LEU A 440 -1.59 -17.18 -6.73
N GLY A 441 -1.25 -16.11 -6.00
CA GLY A 441 -0.83 -14.82 -6.54
C GLY A 441 0.52 -14.87 -7.25
N GLY A 442 1.38 -15.84 -6.94
CA GLY A 442 2.70 -16.02 -7.57
C GLY A 442 2.70 -16.97 -8.77
N MET A 443 1.74 -17.89 -8.87
CA MET A 443 1.70 -18.88 -9.95
C MET A 443 1.16 -18.27 -11.25
N ARG A 444 1.85 -18.52 -12.38
CA ARG A 444 1.56 -17.90 -13.68
C ARG A 444 0.12 -18.11 -14.15
N ALA A 445 -0.36 -19.34 -14.11
CA ALA A 445 -1.68 -19.67 -14.64
C ALA A 445 -2.83 -19.07 -13.82
N THR A 446 -2.63 -18.90 -12.50
CA THR A 446 -3.65 -18.36 -11.61
C THR A 446 -3.68 -16.83 -11.58
N ILE A 447 -2.54 -16.14 -11.77
CA ILE A 447 -2.49 -14.68 -11.77
C ILE A 447 -2.70 -14.05 -13.15
N ALA A 448 -2.48 -14.78 -14.24
CA ALA A 448 -2.62 -14.28 -15.59
C ALA A 448 -3.98 -13.62 -15.87
N PRO A 449 -5.15 -14.19 -15.47
CA PRO A 449 -6.44 -13.55 -15.68
C PRO A 449 -6.56 -12.16 -15.08
N THR A 450 -5.99 -11.94 -13.89
CA THR A 450 -5.95 -10.64 -13.23
C THR A 450 -5.18 -9.61 -14.07
N ILE A 451 -3.98 -9.98 -14.52
CA ILE A 451 -3.10 -9.09 -15.32
C ILE A 451 -3.75 -8.74 -16.66
N ILE A 452 -4.33 -9.74 -17.34
CA ILE A 452 -5.02 -9.55 -18.62
C ILE A 452 -6.20 -8.59 -18.48
N THR A 453 -7.11 -8.89 -17.55
CA THR A 453 -8.33 -8.10 -17.38
C THR A 453 -8.02 -6.68 -16.94
N ALA A 454 -7.16 -6.50 -15.95
CA ALA A 454 -6.80 -5.16 -15.47
C ALA A 454 -6.06 -4.35 -16.54
N GLY A 455 -5.09 -4.94 -17.23
CA GLY A 455 -4.35 -4.26 -18.30
C GLY A 455 -5.26 -3.82 -19.45
N LYS A 456 -6.20 -4.70 -19.88
CA LYS A 456 -7.19 -4.38 -20.92
C LYS A 456 -8.15 -3.28 -20.48
N THR A 457 -8.59 -3.30 -19.23
CA THR A 457 -9.47 -2.26 -18.67
C THR A 457 -8.77 -0.92 -18.63
N ILE A 458 -7.52 -0.86 -18.16
CA ILE A 458 -6.74 0.39 -18.10
C ILE A 458 -6.52 0.95 -19.51
N SER A 459 -6.03 0.13 -20.45
CA SER A 459 -5.79 0.58 -21.82
C SER A 459 -7.07 1.02 -22.53
N GLY A 460 -8.16 0.28 -22.32
CA GLY A 460 -9.47 0.64 -22.88
C GLY A 460 -9.99 1.97 -22.31
N THR A 461 -9.85 2.19 -20.99
CA THR A 461 -10.25 3.43 -20.31
C THR A 461 -9.41 4.62 -20.81
N PHE A 462 -8.10 4.48 -20.89
CA PHE A 462 -7.24 5.54 -21.40
C PHE A 462 -7.58 5.93 -22.85
N LEU A 463 -7.78 4.94 -23.71
CA LEU A 463 -8.16 5.19 -25.11
C LEU A 463 -9.56 5.79 -25.23
N GLU A 464 -10.50 5.42 -24.37
CA GLU A 464 -11.83 6.05 -24.30
C GLU A 464 -11.74 7.51 -23.92
N LEU A 465 -10.99 7.84 -22.86
CA LEU A 465 -10.79 9.21 -22.40
C LEU A 465 -10.04 10.08 -23.44
N LEU A 466 -9.08 9.51 -24.16
CA LEU A 466 -8.38 10.21 -25.26
C LEU A 466 -9.28 10.46 -26.47
N ALA A 467 -10.23 9.54 -26.73
CA ALA A 467 -11.18 9.70 -27.82
C ALA A 467 -12.34 10.66 -27.51
N HIS A 468 -12.65 10.84 -26.22
CA HIS A 468 -13.79 11.59 -25.71
C HIS A 468 -13.33 12.65 -24.68
N PRO A 469 -12.67 13.75 -25.11
CA PRO A 469 -12.18 14.78 -24.18
C PRO A 469 -13.28 15.51 -23.42
N GLU A 470 -14.52 15.45 -23.89
CA GLU A 470 -15.70 15.92 -23.14
C GLU A 470 -15.89 15.18 -21.82
N THR A 471 -15.61 13.87 -21.77
CA THR A 471 -15.67 13.07 -20.54
C THR A 471 -14.62 13.54 -19.52
N LEU A 472 -13.42 13.90 -19.95
CA LEU A 472 -12.40 14.50 -19.06
C LEU A 472 -12.86 15.86 -18.53
N THR A 473 -13.54 16.67 -19.35
CA THR A 473 -14.10 17.95 -18.92
C THR A 473 -15.19 17.74 -17.86
N GLU A 474 -16.08 16.77 -18.05
CA GLU A 474 -17.11 16.41 -17.07
C GLU A 474 -16.50 15.89 -15.77
N ALA A 475 -15.49 15.02 -15.85
CA ALA A 475 -14.78 14.49 -14.68
C ALA A 475 -14.06 15.61 -13.89
N ARG A 476 -13.44 16.58 -14.59
CA ARG A 476 -12.81 17.75 -13.98
C ARG A 476 -13.84 18.64 -13.29
N ASN A 477 -14.98 18.91 -13.94
CA ASN A 477 -16.05 19.68 -13.33
C ASN A 477 -16.62 19.02 -12.06
N GLU A 478 -16.81 17.70 -12.08
CA GLU A 478 -17.23 16.96 -10.88
C GLU A 478 -16.19 17.08 -9.76
N PHE A 479 -14.90 16.92 -10.10
CA PHE A 479 -13.80 17.06 -9.16
C PHE A 479 -13.77 18.45 -8.51
N ASP A 480 -13.85 19.51 -9.30
CA ASP A 480 -13.82 20.89 -8.82
C ASP A 480 -15.03 21.19 -7.89
N VAL A 481 -16.22 20.74 -8.26
CA VAL A 481 -17.43 20.88 -7.42
C VAL A 481 -17.25 20.17 -6.08
N ARG A 482 -16.66 18.98 -6.06
CA ARG A 482 -16.43 18.22 -4.82
C ARG A 482 -15.33 18.84 -3.95
N VAL A 483 -14.29 19.40 -4.57
CA VAL A 483 -13.23 20.12 -3.85
C VAL A 483 -13.79 21.38 -3.19
N ASP A 484 -14.62 22.14 -3.90
CA ASP A 484 -15.25 23.35 -3.37
C ASP A 484 -16.26 23.06 -2.25
N ALA A 485 -17.01 21.96 -2.38
CA ALA A 485 -18.00 21.57 -1.37
C ALA A 485 -17.39 21.08 -0.05
N GLU A 486 -16.23 20.40 -0.11
CA GLU A 486 -15.55 19.86 1.06
C GLU A 486 -14.03 20.06 0.92
N PRO A 487 -13.52 21.26 1.19
CA PRO A 487 -12.09 21.52 1.13
C PRO A 487 -11.33 20.69 2.16
N MET A 488 -10.34 19.93 1.72
CA MET A 488 -9.44 19.16 2.59
C MET A 488 -7.99 19.53 2.24
N PRO A 489 -7.38 20.49 2.95
CA PRO A 489 -6.00 20.88 2.71
C PRO A 489 -5.04 19.71 3.02
N ALA A 490 -3.84 19.75 2.45
CA ALA A 490 -2.80 18.77 2.76
C ALA A 490 -2.50 18.77 4.27
N LEU A 491 -2.34 17.59 4.85
CA LEU A 491 -2.16 17.40 6.28
C LEU A 491 -0.69 17.47 6.73
N LEU A 492 0.23 17.44 5.78
CA LEU A 492 1.66 17.57 6.00
C LEU A 492 2.19 18.82 5.30
N ALA A 493 3.31 19.34 5.81
CA ALA A 493 3.96 20.50 5.22
C ALA A 493 4.50 20.20 3.82
N ALA A 494 4.57 21.22 2.97
CA ALA A 494 5.04 21.05 1.59
C ALA A 494 6.48 20.56 1.48
N ASP A 495 7.30 20.75 2.51
CA ASP A 495 8.68 20.29 2.62
C ASP A 495 8.84 18.96 3.38
N PHE A 496 7.73 18.28 3.67
CA PHE A 496 7.78 16.96 4.32
C PHE A 496 8.66 15.99 3.53
N GLU A 497 9.54 15.32 4.24
CA GLU A 497 10.44 14.31 3.70
C GLU A 497 10.00 12.90 4.12
N ALA A 498 10.07 11.97 3.19
CA ALA A 498 9.76 10.57 3.46
C ALA A 498 10.69 10.00 4.56
N PRO A 499 10.16 9.24 5.54
CA PRO A 499 10.94 8.72 6.65
C PRO A 499 11.70 7.43 6.26
N ILE A 500 12.54 7.51 5.24
CA ILE A 500 13.31 6.38 4.67
C ILE A 500 14.41 5.84 5.58
N ASP A 501 14.74 6.59 6.61
CA ASP A 501 15.80 6.28 7.61
C ASP A 501 15.27 5.56 8.85
N LEU A 502 13.96 5.32 8.95
CA LEU A 502 13.39 4.57 10.07
C LEU A 502 13.96 3.16 10.12
N PRO A 503 14.22 2.63 11.34
CA PRO A 503 14.71 1.28 11.50
C PRO A 503 13.64 0.27 11.06
N TRP A 504 14.09 -0.83 10.51
CA TRP A 504 13.27 -1.94 10.09
C TRP A 504 14.01 -3.25 10.36
N PRO A 505 13.28 -4.35 10.61
CA PRO A 505 13.88 -5.56 11.12
C PRO A 505 14.72 -6.29 10.08
N ASP A 506 15.84 -6.86 10.55
CA ASP A 506 16.58 -7.91 9.84
C ASP A 506 15.81 -9.23 10.01
N TYR A 507 15.10 -9.67 9.00
CA TYR A 507 14.36 -10.93 9.06
C TYR A 507 15.27 -12.15 8.95
N ARG A 508 16.53 -11.93 8.54
CA ARG A 508 17.39 -13.05 8.22
C ARG A 508 18.87 -12.72 8.24
N ILE A 509 19.61 -13.65 8.81
CA ILE A 509 21.04 -13.81 8.62
C ILE A 509 21.25 -15.17 7.95
N ASN A 510 21.82 -15.21 6.76
CA ASN A 510 22.28 -16.46 6.20
C ASN A 510 23.50 -16.94 7.00
N ARG A 511 23.33 -17.99 7.79
CA ARG A 511 24.37 -18.51 8.68
C ARG A 511 25.58 -19.06 7.95
N ALA A 512 25.43 -19.45 6.68
CA ALA A 512 26.52 -20.02 5.89
C ALA A 512 27.51 -18.96 5.40
N ASN A 513 27.06 -17.74 5.07
CA ASN A 513 27.90 -16.68 4.51
C ASN A 513 27.81 -15.34 5.23
N GLY A 514 27.03 -15.24 6.31
CA GLY A 514 26.84 -14.01 7.09
C GLY A 514 26.05 -12.91 6.37
N GLN A 515 25.56 -13.14 5.15
CA GLN A 515 24.74 -12.16 4.45
C GLN A 515 23.40 -11.96 5.14
N ARG A 516 23.00 -10.71 5.26
CA ARG A 516 21.65 -10.34 5.69
C ARG A 516 20.75 -10.29 4.46
N ARG A 517 19.61 -10.90 4.57
CA ARG A 517 18.55 -10.86 3.56
C ARG A 517 17.21 -10.73 4.26
N TRP A 518 16.26 -10.27 3.56
CA TRP A 518 14.87 -10.17 4.03
C TRP A 518 14.22 -11.52 4.17
#